data_f5bfe22bae828440c701d3388db0888e
#
_entry.id   f5bfe22bae828440c701d3388db0888e
#
_cell.length_a   1.000
_cell.length_b   1.000
_cell.length_c   1.000
_cell.angle_alpha   90.00
_cell.angle_beta   90.00
_cell.angle_gamma   90.00
#
_symmetry.space_group_name_H-M   'P 1'
#
loop_
_entity.id
_entity.type
_entity.pdbx_description
1 polymer ?
#
loop_
_entity_poly.entity_id
_entity_poly.type
_entity_poly.pdbx_seq_one_letter_code
_entity_poly.pdbx_strand_id
1 'polypeptide(L)'
;MELRKINRSNIYHEFMSHNSLTKQDLVFKLNLSLPTITKNIDELLADKLIEKSGSQGNTGGRRATTYSLIRDARIALGIDVTRNHITIAALDLTGTIITFRRYRLSFQSTDLYFQSVGKTLEAFIRDNHLDESRILGIGIGLPALVDADRRHVFFSKILPIQENILEDFKKYIPYRVDLFNDAKAAAFAETWGNPNFKNMFYLMLANNIGGSIIINHTIYSGDNQESSEAGHIQLVPGGRLCYCGQRGCVDTYISATVLSDLTDGNLEAFFRELRNGDPKLVEEWNTYLDHLAATVNTIHVLLDCNIVLGGYVGEYMGPYIDDLQVRVVKLSTFCDNADFLKLCSYKKEAIAAGAAMRFIADFTDSV
;
A
#
# COMPACT_ATOMS: atom_id res chain seq x y z
N MET A 1 -19.13 -26.42 -9.60
CA MET A 1 -18.90 -25.65 -8.35
C MET A 1 -18.11 -24.37 -8.62
N GLU A 2 -17.10 -24.40 -9.48
CA GLU A 2 -16.20 -23.29 -9.82
C GLU A 2 -16.90 -22.08 -10.50
N LEU A 3 -17.69 -22.30 -11.56
CA LEU A 3 -18.46 -21.26 -12.26
C LEU A 3 -19.43 -20.48 -11.33
N ARG A 4 -19.97 -21.14 -10.31
CA ARG A 4 -20.88 -20.48 -9.36
C ARG A 4 -20.12 -19.50 -8.46
N LYS A 5 -18.93 -19.89 -7.99
CA LYS A 5 -18.07 -19.02 -7.19
C LYS A 5 -17.62 -17.80 -7.99
N ILE A 6 -17.18 -18.02 -9.24
CA ILE A 6 -16.77 -16.95 -10.16
C ILE A 6 -17.91 -15.94 -10.37
N ASN A 7 -19.13 -16.42 -10.63
CA ASN A 7 -20.28 -15.53 -10.85
C ASN A 7 -20.61 -14.72 -9.59
N ARG A 8 -20.51 -15.34 -8.41
CA ARG A 8 -20.79 -14.67 -7.15
C ARG A 8 -19.73 -13.60 -6.86
N SER A 9 -18.46 -13.93 -7.03
CA SER A 9 -17.35 -12.98 -6.87
C SER A 9 -17.49 -11.81 -7.85
N ASN A 10 -17.78 -12.06 -9.13
CA ASN A 10 -17.99 -11.01 -10.13
C ASN A 10 -19.17 -10.09 -9.75
N ILE A 11 -20.28 -10.63 -9.25
CA ILE A 11 -21.41 -9.84 -8.78
C ILE A 11 -21.01 -8.98 -7.58
N TYR A 12 -20.23 -9.54 -6.66
CA TYR A 12 -19.75 -8.82 -5.48
C TYR A 12 -18.79 -7.68 -5.84
N HIS A 13 -17.88 -7.90 -6.79
CA HIS A 13 -16.98 -6.86 -7.32
C HIS A 13 -17.72 -5.69 -7.97
N GLU A 14 -18.87 -5.93 -8.62
CA GLU A 14 -19.71 -4.84 -9.15
C GLU A 14 -20.22 -3.92 -8.02
N PHE A 15 -20.55 -4.47 -6.85
CA PHE A 15 -20.94 -3.65 -5.70
C PHE A 15 -19.79 -2.88 -5.07
N MET A 16 -18.54 -3.35 -5.22
CA MET A 16 -17.37 -2.60 -4.76
C MET A 16 -17.11 -1.34 -5.60
N SER A 17 -17.48 -1.40 -6.89
CA SER A 17 -17.25 -0.32 -7.85
C SER A 17 -18.44 0.64 -7.98
N HIS A 18 -19.60 0.32 -7.41
CA HIS A 18 -20.84 1.08 -7.58
C HIS A 18 -21.58 1.26 -6.27
N ASN A 19 -22.08 2.45 -6.02
CA ASN A 19 -22.80 2.78 -4.76
C ASN A 19 -24.08 1.95 -4.58
N SER A 20 -24.82 1.69 -5.66
CA SER A 20 -26.00 0.83 -5.64
C SER A 20 -26.31 0.28 -7.04
N LEU A 21 -26.82 -0.94 -7.10
CA LEU A 21 -27.17 -1.62 -8.34
C LEU A 21 -28.53 -2.32 -8.19
N THR A 22 -29.30 -2.37 -9.30
CA THR A 22 -30.47 -3.24 -9.41
C THR A 22 -30.08 -4.61 -9.98
N LYS A 23 -30.95 -5.62 -9.84
CA LYS A 23 -30.73 -6.91 -10.50
C LYS A 23 -30.61 -6.78 -12.02
N GLN A 24 -31.31 -5.79 -12.61
CA GLN A 24 -31.28 -5.53 -14.05
C GLN A 24 -29.90 -4.98 -14.49
N ASP A 25 -29.32 -4.06 -13.70
CA ASP A 25 -27.98 -3.52 -13.97
C ASP A 25 -26.95 -4.65 -14.00
N LEU A 26 -27.02 -5.57 -13.01
CA LEU A 26 -26.13 -6.73 -12.95
C LEU A 26 -26.32 -7.71 -14.13
N VAL A 27 -27.58 -7.95 -14.55
CA VAL A 27 -27.86 -8.75 -15.77
C VAL A 27 -27.17 -8.14 -16.97
N PHE A 28 -27.30 -6.82 -17.14
CA PHE A 28 -26.72 -6.11 -18.29
C PHE A 28 -25.19 -6.08 -18.25
N LYS A 29 -24.62 -5.74 -17.08
CA LYS A 29 -23.16 -5.59 -16.91
C LYS A 29 -22.41 -6.92 -17.05
N LEU A 30 -22.94 -7.98 -16.44
CA LEU A 30 -22.27 -9.28 -16.35
C LEU A 30 -22.73 -10.29 -17.42
N ASN A 31 -23.74 -9.93 -18.22
CA ASN A 31 -24.36 -10.84 -19.21
C ASN A 31 -24.80 -12.19 -18.59
N LEU A 32 -25.33 -12.15 -17.36
CA LEU A 32 -25.84 -13.31 -16.63
C LEU A 32 -27.37 -13.35 -16.64
N SER A 33 -27.95 -14.54 -16.53
CA SER A 33 -29.41 -14.68 -16.45
C SER A 33 -29.98 -14.10 -15.14
N LEU A 34 -31.20 -13.55 -15.20
CA LEU A 34 -31.88 -13.01 -14.01
C LEU A 34 -32.03 -14.04 -12.87
N PRO A 35 -32.33 -15.32 -13.12
CA PRO A 35 -32.32 -16.35 -12.07
C PRO A 35 -30.95 -16.50 -11.40
N THR A 36 -29.84 -16.47 -12.17
CA THR A 36 -28.47 -16.54 -11.64
C THR A 36 -28.18 -15.34 -10.77
N ILE A 37 -28.47 -14.11 -11.22
CA ILE A 37 -28.31 -12.89 -10.43
C ILE A 37 -29.16 -12.97 -9.16
N THR A 38 -30.42 -13.35 -9.27
CA THR A 38 -31.33 -13.40 -8.11
C THR A 38 -30.78 -14.32 -7.02
N LYS A 39 -30.36 -15.53 -7.40
CA LYS A 39 -29.82 -16.50 -6.44
C LYS A 39 -28.57 -15.95 -5.72
N ASN A 40 -27.63 -15.35 -6.46
CA ASN A 40 -26.41 -14.81 -5.85
C ASN A 40 -26.70 -13.60 -4.95
N ILE A 41 -27.62 -12.71 -5.35
CA ILE A 41 -28.09 -11.60 -4.50
C ILE A 41 -28.70 -12.12 -3.20
N ASP A 42 -29.53 -13.15 -3.25
CA ASP A 42 -30.17 -13.72 -2.05
C ASP A 42 -29.12 -14.34 -1.12
N GLU A 43 -28.07 -14.99 -1.66
CA GLU A 43 -26.95 -15.52 -0.88
C GLU A 43 -26.10 -14.38 -0.26
N LEU A 44 -25.77 -13.32 -1.02
CA LEU A 44 -25.04 -12.17 -0.49
C LEU A 44 -25.80 -11.41 0.62
N LEU A 45 -27.15 -11.33 0.48
CA LEU A 45 -28.03 -10.78 1.54
C LEU A 45 -28.02 -11.65 2.80
N ALA A 46 -28.10 -12.99 2.64
CA ALA A 46 -28.05 -13.93 3.76
C ALA A 46 -26.71 -13.85 4.52
N ASP A 47 -25.59 -13.65 3.80
CA ASP A 47 -24.26 -13.48 4.37
C ASP A 47 -24.01 -12.05 4.92
N LYS A 48 -25.00 -11.16 4.79
CA LYS A 48 -24.92 -9.76 5.23
C LYS A 48 -23.74 -9.01 4.59
N LEU A 49 -23.44 -9.29 3.32
CA LEU A 49 -22.42 -8.60 2.55
C LEU A 49 -23.01 -7.43 1.75
N ILE A 50 -24.30 -7.50 1.43
CA ILE A 50 -25.06 -6.44 0.78
C ILE A 50 -26.38 -6.23 1.52
N GLU A 51 -27.02 -5.09 1.28
CA GLU A 51 -28.33 -4.75 1.81
C GLU A 51 -29.24 -4.14 0.72
N LYS A 52 -30.54 -4.07 1.01
CA LYS A 52 -31.49 -3.32 0.18
C LYS A 52 -31.38 -1.85 0.53
N SER A 53 -30.92 -1.04 -0.44
CA SER A 53 -30.63 0.38 -0.22
C SER A 53 -31.71 1.34 -0.72
N GLY A 54 -32.76 0.83 -1.38
CA GLY A 54 -33.84 1.69 -1.88
C GLY A 54 -34.54 1.12 -3.11
N SER A 55 -35.04 2.00 -3.96
CA SER A 55 -35.68 1.63 -5.24
C SER A 55 -35.40 2.71 -6.29
N GLN A 56 -35.13 2.27 -7.53
CA GLN A 56 -34.88 3.12 -8.69
C GLN A 56 -35.98 2.96 -9.74
N GLY A 57 -36.34 4.08 -10.40
CA GLY A 57 -37.28 4.08 -11.53
C GLY A 57 -38.34 5.19 -11.45
N ASN A 58 -38.49 5.96 -12.54
CA ASN A 58 -39.37 7.15 -12.60
C ASN A 58 -40.46 7.06 -13.68
N THR A 59 -40.64 5.93 -14.37
CA THR A 59 -41.54 5.83 -15.52
C THR A 59 -42.47 4.62 -15.38
N GLY A 60 -43.68 4.84 -14.83
CA GLY A 60 -44.88 4.01 -15.03
C GLY A 60 -44.86 2.54 -14.64
N GLY A 61 -43.73 1.95 -14.21
CA GLY A 61 -43.56 0.56 -13.85
C GLY A 61 -43.27 0.33 -12.37
N ARG A 62 -43.27 -0.94 -11.92
CA ARG A 62 -42.86 -1.33 -10.56
C ARG A 62 -41.42 -0.91 -10.32
N ARG A 63 -41.16 -0.08 -9.28
CA ARG A 63 -39.84 0.38 -8.91
C ARG A 63 -38.90 -0.81 -8.65
N ALA A 64 -37.73 -0.81 -9.29
CA ALA A 64 -36.73 -1.86 -9.09
C ALA A 64 -36.01 -1.63 -7.76
N THR A 65 -35.87 -2.69 -6.96
CA THR A 65 -35.10 -2.66 -5.70
C THR A 65 -33.62 -2.47 -6.01
N THR A 66 -32.97 -1.52 -5.33
CA THR A 66 -31.52 -1.34 -5.36
C THR A 66 -30.86 -2.03 -4.17
N TYR A 67 -29.66 -2.48 -4.39
CA TYR A 67 -28.80 -3.13 -3.41
C TYR A 67 -27.47 -2.39 -3.32
N SER A 68 -26.89 -2.35 -2.14
CA SER A 68 -25.57 -1.73 -1.89
C SER A 68 -24.70 -2.64 -1.03
N LEU A 69 -23.41 -2.43 -1.09
CA LEU A 69 -22.42 -3.10 -0.25
C LEU A 69 -22.59 -2.67 1.22
N ILE A 70 -22.53 -3.60 2.15
CA ILE A 70 -22.33 -3.31 3.57
C ILE A 70 -20.81 -3.20 3.78
N ARG A 71 -20.30 -1.98 3.76
CA ARG A 71 -18.86 -1.71 3.73
C ARG A 71 -18.10 -2.32 4.90
N ASP A 72 -18.68 -2.25 6.09
CA ASP A 72 -18.13 -2.76 7.34
C ASP A 72 -18.58 -4.18 7.69
N ALA A 73 -19.18 -4.92 6.74
CA ALA A 73 -19.55 -6.32 6.94
C ALA A 73 -18.36 -7.19 7.36
N ARG A 74 -17.18 -6.84 6.85
CA ARG A 74 -15.88 -7.34 7.29
C ARG A 74 -14.90 -6.18 7.34
N ILE A 75 -13.86 -6.32 8.15
CA ILE A 75 -12.76 -5.35 8.26
C ILE A 75 -11.43 -6.11 8.22
N ALA A 76 -10.40 -5.44 7.77
CA ALA A 76 -9.04 -5.96 7.84
C ALA A 76 -8.16 -4.96 8.59
N LEU A 77 -7.17 -5.46 9.31
CA LEU A 77 -6.20 -4.62 9.98
C LEU A 77 -4.82 -4.83 9.37
N GLY A 78 -4.02 -3.76 9.40
CA GLY A 78 -2.62 -3.81 9.01
C GLY A 78 -1.73 -3.18 10.06
N ILE A 79 -0.54 -3.71 10.19
CA ILE A 79 0.51 -3.21 11.08
C ILE A 79 1.75 -2.93 10.23
N ASP A 80 2.21 -1.70 10.19
CA ASP A 80 3.53 -1.33 9.69
C ASP A 80 4.52 -1.36 10.85
N VAL A 81 5.59 -2.14 10.70
CA VAL A 81 6.66 -2.28 11.71
C VAL A 81 7.93 -1.62 11.19
N THR A 82 8.33 -0.55 11.85
CA THR A 82 9.58 0.15 11.59
C THR A 82 10.55 0.04 12.78
N ARG A 83 11.77 0.56 12.64
CA ARG A 83 12.77 0.52 13.73
C ARG A 83 12.25 1.11 15.03
N ASN A 84 11.47 2.21 14.98
CA ASN A 84 11.11 2.99 16.18
C ASN A 84 9.61 3.09 16.43
N HIS A 85 8.77 2.61 15.51
CA HIS A 85 7.32 2.77 15.58
C HIS A 85 6.60 1.56 15.00
N ILE A 86 5.35 1.40 15.43
CA ILE A 86 4.36 0.64 14.68
C ILE A 86 3.21 1.56 14.28
N THR A 87 2.65 1.36 13.09
CA THR A 87 1.41 2.01 12.64
C THR A 87 0.35 0.94 12.47
N ILE A 88 -0.80 1.10 13.09
CA ILE A 88 -1.94 0.18 12.95
C ILE A 88 -3.04 0.91 12.18
N ALA A 89 -3.61 0.26 11.16
CA ALA A 89 -4.74 0.77 10.40
C ALA A 89 -5.84 -0.29 10.34
N ALA A 90 -7.11 0.15 10.41
CA ALA A 90 -8.29 -0.68 10.17
C ALA A 90 -9.02 -0.15 8.94
N LEU A 91 -9.40 -1.07 8.04
CA LEU A 91 -10.03 -0.76 6.77
C LEU A 91 -11.33 -1.53 6.61
N ASP A 92 -12.30 -0.90 5.94
CA ASP A 92 -13.53 -1.55 5.48
C ASP A 92 -13.30 -2.34 4.18
N LEU A 93 -14.31 -3.06 3.71
CA LEU A 93 -14.25 -3.88 2.49
C LEU A 93 -13.97 -3.07 1.21
N THR A 94 -14.16 -1.77 1.20
CA THR A 94 -13.81 -0.91 0.06
C THR A 94 -12.35 -0.46 0.08
N GLY A 95 -11.60 -0.81 1.12
CA GLY A 95 -10.23 -0.31 1.35
C GLY A 95 -10.20 1.09 1.97
N THR A 96 -11.36 1.63 2.37
CA THR A 96 -11.42 2.91 3.07
C THR A 96 -10.89 2.74 4.49
N ILE A 97 -10.00 3.63 4.89
CA ILE A 97 -9.44 3.63 6.25
C ILE A 97 -10.53 4.10 7.23
N ILE A 98 -10.92 3.20 8.14
CA ILE A 98 -11.84 3.50 9.24
C ILE A 98 -11.11 4.34 10.28
N THR A 99 -9.92 3.92 10.66
CA THR A 99 -9.05 4.58 11.63
C THR A 99 -7.63 4.10 11.48
N PHE A 100 -6.65 4.94 11.85
CA PHE A 100 -5.27 4.51 12.02
C PHE A 100 -4.60 5.26 13.15
N ARG A 101 -3.55 4.66 13.73
CA ARG A 101 -2.74 5.27 14.78
C ARG A 101 -1.31 4.79 14.72
N ARG A 102 -0.38 5.72 14.95
CA ARG A 102 1.04 5.44 15.07
C ARG A 102 1.46 5.45 16.52
N TYR A 103 2.21 4.42 16.93
CA TYR A 103 2.70 4.23 18.28
C TYR A 103 4.23 4.20 18.29
N ARG A 104 4.84 4.82 19.29
CA ARG A 104 6.28 4.71 19.51
C ARG A 104 6.57 3.38 20.19
N LEU A 105 7.15 2.44 19.44
CA LEU A 105 7.53 1.11 19.90
C LEU A 105 8.74 0.66 19.10
N SER A 106 9.93 0.73 19.71
CA SER A 106 11.18 0.35 19.04
C SER A 106 11.24 -1.16 18.86
N PHE A 107 11.55 -1.57 17.63
CA PHE A 107 11.64 -2.98 17.27
C PHE A 107 12.77 -3.67 18.07
N GLN A 108 12.43 -4.80 18.66
CA GLN A 108 13.36 -5.75 19.26
C GLN A 108 12.88 -7.16 18.95
N SER A 109 13.80 -8.06 18.58
CA SER A 109 13.44 -9.47 18.35
C SER A 109 13.35 -10.21 19.70
N THR A 110 12.39 -9.80 20.55
CA THR A 110 12.17 -10.33 21.90
C THR A 110 10.70 -10.61 22.13
N ASP A 111 10.42 -11.61 22.97
CA ASP A 111 9.06 -11.98 23.35
C ASP A 111 8.26 -10.80 23.95
N LEU A 112 8.91 -9.93 24.73
CA LEU A 112 8.31 -8.72 25.29
C LEU A 112 7.85 -7.73 24.19
N TYR A 113 8.60 -7.60 23.09
CA TYR A 113 8.20 -6.76 21.97
C TYR A 113 6.92 -7.29 21.32
N PHE A 114 6.87 -8.59 21.00
CA PHE A 114 5.70 -9.19 20.37
C PHE A 114 4.46 -9.14 21.27
N GLN A 115 4.65 -9.36 22.57
CA GLN A 115 3.58 -9.15 23.55
C GLN A 115 3.09 -7.70 23.57
N SER A 116 4.00 -6.73 23.46
CA SER A 116 3.65 -5.30 23.45
C SER A 116 2.88 -4.94 22.17
N VAL A 117 3.25 -5.52 21.01
CA VAL A 117 2.49 -5.36 19.75
C VAL A 117 1.08 -5.92 19.92
N GLY A 118 0.93 -7.13 20.46
CA GLY A 118 -0.39 -7.76 20.71
C GLY A 118 -1.27 -6.90 21.62
N LYS A 119 -0.74 -6.41 22.76
CA LYS A 119 -1.47 -5.52 23.67
C LYS A 119 -1.86 -4.18 23.01
N THR A 120 -0.98 -3.64 22.16
CA THR A 120 -1.26 -2.38 21.45
C THR A 120 -2.37 -2.59 20.41
N LEU A 121 -2.38 -3.74 19.71
CA LEU A 121 -3.42 -4.12 18.78
C LEU A 121 -4.78 -4.31 19.49
N GLU A 122 -4.79 -5.04 20.60
CA GLU A 122 -5.99 -5.24 21.43
C GLU A 122 -6.57 -3.90 21.92
N ALA A 123 -5.71 -3.00 22.42
CA ALA A 123 -6.11 -1.67 22.81
C ALA A 123 -6.66 -0.86 21.63
N PHE A 124 -6.02 -0.94 20.46
CA PHE A 124 -6.48 -0.25 19.25
C PHE A 124 -7.88 -0.74 18.83
N ILE A 125 -8.13 -2.05 18.83
CA ILE A 125 -9.43 -2.66 18.49
C ILE A 125 -10.50 -2.18 19.47
N ARG A 126 -10.25 -2.28 20.77
CA ARG A 126 -11.17 -1.86 21.82
C ARG A 126 -11.48 -0.36 21.77
N ASP A 127 -10.44 0.49 21.70
CA ASP A 127 -10.57 1.95 21.79
C ASP A 127 -11.28 2.54 20.57
N ASN A 128 -11.26 1.84 19.42
CA ASN A 128 -11.98 2.22 18.21
C ASN A 128 -13.29 1.45 18.02
N HIS A 129 -13.75 0.68 19.01
CA HIS A 129 -15.01 -0.08 19.00
C HIS A 129 -15.16 -0.99 17.76
N LEU A 130 -14.05 -1.60 17.30
CA LEU A 130 -14.07 -2.51 16.17
C LEU A 130 -14.68 -3.85 16.59
N ASP A 131 -15.59 -4.39 15.76
CA ASP A 131 -16.21 -5.70 16.00
C ASP A 131 -15.23 -6.82 15.62
N GLU A 132 -14.69 -7.48 16.62
CA GLU A 132 -13.69 -8.54 16.47
C GLU A 132 -14.18 -9.70 15.57
N SER A 133 -15.49 -9.98 15.58
CA SER A 133 -16.09 -11.05 14.76
C SER A 133 -16.06 -10.75 13.26
N ARG A 134 -15.81 -9.49 12.88
CA ARG A 134 -15.72 -9.03 11.49
C ARG A 134 -14.30 -8.98 10.98
N ILE A 135 -13.27 -9.19 11.83
CA ILE A 135 -11.87 -9.10 11.45
C ILE A 135 -11.47 -10.27 10.55
N LEU A 136 -11.06 -9.98 9.31
CA LEU A 136 -10.57 -10.97 8.35
C LEU A 136 -9.18 -11.50 8.70
N GLY A 137 -8.33 -10.65 9.22
CA GLY A 137 -6.95 -10.94 9.58
C GLY A 137 -6.11 -9.69 9.75
N ILE A 138 -4.84 -9.90 10.09
CA ILE A 138 -3.86 -8.86 10.37
C ILE A 138 -2.70 -8.99 9.37
N GLY A 139 -2.52 -8.00 8.49
CA GLY A 139 -1.35 -7.92 7.63
C GLY A 139 -0.21 -7.18 8.33
N ILE A 140 1.00 -7.76 8.34
CA ILE A 140 2.17 -7.11 8.95
C ILE A 140 3.17 -6.74 7.86
N GLY A 141 3.36 -5.44 7.63
CA GLY A 141 4.37 -4.88 6.75
C GLY A 141 5.72 -4.75 7.45
N LEU A 142 6.78 -5.26 6.82
CA LEU A 142 8.13 -5.30 7.35
C LEU A 142 9.14 -4.81 6.30
N PRO A 143 10.22 -4.11 6.69
CA PRO A 143 11.32 -3.76 5.81
C PRO A 143 12.22 -5.02 5.58
N ALA A 144 11.67 -6.01 4.91
CA ALA A 144 12.27 -7.33 4.72
C ALA A 144 11.71 -8.00 3.46
N LEU A 145 12.47 -8.92 2.88
CA LEU A 145 11.99 -9.79 1.80
C LEU A 145 11.19 -10.95 2.40
N VAL A 146 9.97 -11.11 1.91
CA VAL A 146 9.00 -12.11 2.38
C VAL A 146 8.68 -13.07 1.24
N ASP A 147 8.54 -14.35 1.55
CA ASP A 147 8.21 -15.40 0.59
C ASP A 147 6.81 -15.21 -0.05
N ALA A 148 6.55 -15.95 -1.12
CA ALA A 148 5.27 -15.88 -1.84
C ALA A 148 4.07 -16.30 -0.97
N ASP A 149 4.30 -17.20 -0.02
CA ASP A 149 3.27 -17.71 0.90
C ASP A 149 2.98 -16.74 2.06
N ARG A 150 3.73 -15.63 2.15
CA ARG A 150 3.58 -14.58 3.19
C ARG A 150 3.84 -15.08 4.62
N ARG A 151 4.71 -16.07 4.76
CA ARG A 151 4.94 -16.78 6.04
C ARG A 151 6.35 -16.63 6.56
N HIS A 152 7.33 -16.46 5.70
CA HIS A 152 8.74 -16.43 6.08
C HIS A 152 9.43 -15.17 5.58
N VAL A 153 10.28 -14.61 6.45
CA VAL A 153 11.24 -13.58 6.09
C VAL A 153 12.56 -14.31 5.78
N PHE A 154 13.01 -14.22 4.54
CA PHE A 154 14.25 -14.87 4.12
C PHE A 154 15.43 -13.89 4.03
N PHE A 155 15.17 -12.57 4.07
CA PHE A 155 16.23 -11.58 4.08
C PHE A 155 15.78 -10.29 4.78
N SER A 156 16.59 -9.80 5.73
CA SER A 156 16.41 -8.50 6.37
C SER A 156 17.74 -7.95 6.85
N LYS A 157 18.08 -6.72 6.43
CA LYS A 157 19.26 -5.97 6.91
C LYS A 157 18.90 -4.75 7.75
N ILE A 158 17.69 -4.25 7.61
CA ILE A 158 17.23 -3.01 8.26
C ILE A 158 16.84 -3.28 9.72
N LEU A 159 16.13 -4.39 9.93
CA LEU A 159 15.74 -4.86 11.26
C LEU A 159 16.38 -6.23 11.53
N PRO A 160 16.80 -6.53 12.76
CA PRO A 160 17.32 -7.86 13.16
C PRO A 160 16.16 -8.87 13.29
N ILE A 161 15.50 -9.18 12.16
CA ILE A 161 14.36 -10.10 12.08
C ILE A 161 14.89 -11.54 12.07
N GLN A 162 14.27 -12.39 12.91
CA GLN A 162 14.50 -13.82 12.92
C GLN A 162 13.56 -14.55 11.95
N GLU A 163 13.99 -15.70 11.46
CA GLU A 163 13.24 -16.51 10.48
C GLU A 163 11.81 -16.84 10.92
N ASN A 164 11.60 -17.05 12.23
CA ASN A 164 10.31 -17.44 12.82
C ASN A 164 9.43 -16.29 13.28
N ILE A 165 9.67 -15.07 12.81
CA ILE A 165 8.96 -13.85 13.27
C ILE A 165 7.42 -13.98 13.19
N LEU A 166 6.89 -14.70 12.20
CA LEU A 166 5.45 -14.92 12.08
C LEU A 166 4.88 -15.66 13.30
N GLU A 167 5.56 -16.71 13.74
CA GLU A 167 5.12 -17.49 14.90
C GLU A 167 5.26 -16.68 16.20
N ASP A 168 6.23 -15.78 16.27
CA ASP A 168 6.37 -14.88 17.41
C ASP A 168 5.19 -13.87 17.50
N PHE A 169 4.74 -13.31 16.37
CA PHE A 169 3.51 -12.50 16.35
C PHE A 169 2.27 -13.30 16.72
N LYS A 170 2.12 -14.52 16.19
CA LYS A 170 0.95 -15.38 16.45
C LYS A 170 0.78 -15.79 17.92
N LYS A 171 1.83 -15.78 18.72
CA LYS A 171 1.71 -16.01 20.18
C LYS A 171 0.78 -15.00 20.85
N TYR A 172 0.72 -13.76 20.33
CA TYR A 172 0.05 -12.63 20.95
C TYR A 172 -1.04 -12.00 20.09
N ILE A 173 -1.22 -12.45 18.84
CA ILE A 173 -2.24 -11.97 17.91
C ILE A 173 -3.17 -13.16 17.59
N PRO A 174 -4.41 -13.20 18.15
CA PRO A 174 -5.32 -14.35 18.01
C PRO A 174 -6.09 -14.36 16.67
N TYR A 175 -5.58 -13.70 15.65
CA TYR A 175 -6.16 -13.61 14.31
C TYR A 175 -5.26 -14.29 13.29
N ARG A 176 -5.77 -14.53 12.08
CA ARG A 176 -4.89 -14.87 10.95
C ARG A 176 -3.88 -13.75 10.72
N VAL A 177 -2.60 -14.08 10.64
CA VAL A 177 -1.50 -13.14 10.39
C VAL A 177 -0.75 -13.57 9.13
N ASP A 178 -0.53 -12.61 8.22
CA ASP A 178 0.32 -12.78 7.04
C ASP A 178 1.38 -11.65 7.03
N LEU A 179 2.58 -11.95 6.53
CA LEU A 179 3.69 -10.98 6.41
C LEU A 179 3.76 -10.38 5.02
N PHE A 180 4.18 -9.13 4.92
CA PHE A 180 4.35 -8.42 3.65
C PHE A 180 5.63 -7.59 3.67
N ASN A 181 6.30 -7.48 2.51
CA ASN A 181 7.31 -6.44 2.32
C ASN A 181 6.64 -5.06 2.36
N ASP A 182 7.26 -4.10 3.01
CA ASP A 182 6.75 -2.75 3.22
C ASP A 182 6.44 -2.00 1.92
N ALA A 183 7.39 -1.93 0.98
CA ALA A 183 7.20 -1.23 -0.29
C ALA A 183 6.14 -1.91 -1.16
N LYS A 184 6.06 -3.26 -1.17
CA LYS A 184 5.04 -4.01 -1.90
C LYS A 184 3.65 -3.76 -1.29
N ALA A 185 3.53 -3.71 0.03
CA ALA A 185 2.28 -3.37 0.71
C ALA A 185 1.83 -1.94 0.37
N ALA A 186 2.71 -0.94 0.51
CA ALA A 186 2.38 0.44 0.18
C ALA A 186 1.97 0.62 -1.29
N ALA A 187 2.67 -0.04 -2.22
CA ALA A 187 2.31 -0.03 -3.65
C ALA A 187 0.92 -0.62 -3.89
N PHE A 188 0.57 -1.70 -3.19
CA PHE A 188 -0.74 -2.32 -3.32
C PHE A 188 -1.86 -1.36 -2.89
N ALA A 189 -1.65 -0.57 -1.83
CA ALA A 189 -2.60 0.45 -1.41
C ALA A 189 -2.88 1.48 -2.53
N GLU A 190 -1.84 1.92 -3.24
CA GLU A 190 -1.99 2.89 -4.33
C GLU A 190 -2.76 2.32 -5.54
N THR A 191 -2.68 1.02 -5.78
CA THR A 191 -3.42 0.37 -6.89
C THR A 191 -4.86 0.04 -6.56
N TRP A 192 -5.22 -0.02 -5.27
CA TRP A 192 -6.54 -0.43 -4.84
C TRP A 192 -7.64 0.50 -5.37
N GLY A 193 -8.53 -0.04 -6.18
CA GLY A 193 -9.63 0.73 -6.77
C GLY A 193 -9.21 1.82 -7.76
N ASN A 194 -7.93 1.91 -8.15
CA ASN A 194 -7.43 2.91 -9.08
C ASN A 194 -7.12 2.29 -10.46
N PRO A 195 -8.03 2.41 -11.44
CA PRO A 195 -7.85 1.83 -12.77
C PRO A 195 -6.67 2.45 -13.56
N ASN A 196 -6.22 3.66 -13.17
CA ASN A 196 -5.13 4.36 -13.84
C ASN A 196 -3.76 3.75 -13.52
N PHE A 197 -3.64 2.95 -12.45
CA PHE A 197 -2.40 2.30 -12.02
C PHE A 197 -2.34 0.84 -12.45
N LYS A 198 -2.77 0.56 -13.70
CA LYS A 198 -2.61 -0.77 -14.29
C LYS A 198 -1.14 -1.22 -14.30
N ASN A 199 -0.25 -0.32 -14.73
CA ASN A 199 1.20 -0.50 -14.68
C ASN A 199 1.80 0.70 -13.97
N MET A 200 2.58 0.47 -12.92
CA MET A 200 3.28 1.52 -12.19
C MET A 200 4.51 1.00 -11.47
N PHE A 201 5.42 1.90 -11.18
CA PHE A 201 6.47 1.72 -10.19
C PHE A 201 6.16 2.58 -8.96
N TYR A 202 6.08 1.98 -7.79
CA TYR A 202 6.03 2.71 -6.53
C TYR A 202 7.44 2.90 -6.01
N LEU A 203 7.90 4.15 -5.93
CA LEU A 203 9.19 4.50 -5.36
C LEU A 203 8.99 5.01 -3.94
N MET A 204 9.38 4.20 -2.96
CA MET A 204 9.24 4.51 -1.55
C MET A 204 10.44 5.31 -1.05
N LEU A 205 10.29 6.62 -0.91
CA LEU A 205 11.29 7.56 -0.39
C LEU A 205 11.21 7.61 1.15
N ALA A 206 11.66 6.53 1.80
CA ALA A 206 11.67 6.38 3.25
C ALA A 206 13.12 6.45 3.80
N ASN A 207 13.34 6.05 5.06
CA ASN A 207 14.68 5.99 5.65
C ASN A 207 15.63 5.08 4.89
N ASN A 208 15.07 4.08 4.23
CA ASN A 208 15.71 3.31 3.16
C ASN A 208 14.81 3.36 1.94
N ILE A 209 15.42 3.35 0.76
CA ILE A 209 14.68 3.38 -0.50
C ILE A 209 14.16 1.98 -0.80
N GLY A 210 12.84 1.88 -0.94
CA GLY A 210 12.16 0.68 -1.40
C GLY A 210 11.51 0.89 -2.77
N GLY A 211 11.05 -0.19 -3.36
CA GLY A 211 10.31 -0.13 -4.60
C GLY A 211 9.32 -1.28 -4.76
N SER A 212 8.36 -1.08 -5.67
CA SER A 212 7.46 -2.15 -6.10
C SER A 212 7.00 -1.91 -7.53
N ILE A 213 7.10 -2.95 -8.36
CA ILE A 213 6.58 -2.95 -9.72
C ILE A 213 5.17 -3.55 -9.71
N ILE A 214 4.24 -2.85 -10.33
CA ILE A 214 2.88 -3.34 -10.62
C ILE A 214 2.76 -3.51 -12.12
N ILE A 215 2.33 -4.69 -12.58
CA ILE A 215 2.03 -5.02 -13.97
C ILE A 215 0.63 -5.63 -14.02
N ASN A 216 -0.26 -5.05 -14.83
CA ASN A 216 -1.64 -5.50 -14.95
C ASN A 216 -2.34 -5.61 -13.57
N HIS A 217 -2.22 -4.58 -12.73
CA HIS A 217 -2.74 -4.51 -11.35
C HIS A 217 -2.17 -5.57 -10.39
N THR A 218 -1.11 -6.29 -10.78
CA THR A 218 -0.50 -7.35 -9.99
C THR A 218 0.93 -6.96 -9.62
N ILE A 219 1.31 -7.20 -8.36
CA ILE A 219 2.69 -7.01 -7.91
C ILE A 219 3.60 -8.00 -8.64
N TYR A 220 4.59 -7.47 -9.35
CA TYR A 220 5.66 -8.27 -9.93
C TYR A 220 6.77 -8.45 -8.89
N SER A 221 6.94 -9.64 -8.39
CA SER A 221 7.92 -9.94 -7.33
C SER A 221 9.25 -10.49 -7.84
N GLY A 222 9.36 -10.82 -9.14
CA GLY A 222 10.50 -11.54 -9.68
C GLY A 222 10.50 -13.02 -9.25
N ASP A 223 11.43 -13.78 -9.79
CA ASP A 223 11.51 -15.23 -9.54
C ASP A 223 11.93 -15.56 -8.10
N ASN A 224 12.72 -14.68 -7.48
CA ASN A 224 13.27 -14.86 -6.13
C ASN A 224 12.68 -13.87 -5.09
N GLN A 225 11.58 -13.20 -5.40
CA GLN A 225 10.97 -12.14 -4.57
C GLN A 225 11.86 -10.90 -4.36
N GLU A 226 12.95 -10.75 -5.14
CA GLU A 226 13.96 -9.69 -5.03
C GLU A 226 13.74 -8.54 -6.02
N SER A 227 12.64 -8.52 -6.77
CA SER A 227 12.39 -7.46 -7.73
C SER A 227 12.16 -6.11 -7.04
N SER A 228 12.49 -5.04 -7.76
CA SER A 228 12.18 -3.66 -7.37
C SER A 228 13.02 -3.10 -6.21
N GLU A 229 14.16 -3.73 -5.88
CA GLU A 229 15.11 -3.23 -4.89
C GLU A 229 15.84 -1.96 -5.41
N ALA A 230 15.04 -0.90 -5.70
CA ALA A 230 15.53 0.33 -6.34
C ALA A 230 16.60 1.05 -5.54
N GLY A 231 16.57 0.93 -4.22
CA GLY A 231 17.59 1.49 -3.34
C GLY A 231 19.00 0.98 -3.64
N HIS A 232 19.12 -0.18 -4.27
CA HIS A 232 20.41 -0.80 -4.59
C HIS A 232 20.86 -0.62 -6.05
N ILE A 233 20.09 0.09 -6.87
CA ILE A 233 20.58 0.53 -8.19
C ILE A 233 21.84 1.40 -7.98
N GLN A 234 22.90 1.12 -8.72
CA GLN A 234 24.13 1.91 -8.64
C GLN A 234 23.95 3.24 -9.39
N LEU A 235 23.72 4.31 -8.64
CA LEU A 235 23.54 5.67 -9.18
C LEU A 235 24.89 6.36 -9.47
N VAL A 236 25.84 6.23 -8.55
CA VAL A 236 27.16 6.87 -8.64
C VAL A 236 28.24 5.80 -8.48
N PRO A 237 28.84 5.32 -9.58
CA PRO A 237 29.90 4.32 -9.51
C PRO A 237 31.05 4.72 -8.58
N GLY A 238 31.40 3.83 -7.62
CA GLY A 238 32.45 4.09 -6.64
C GLY A 238 32.11 5.12 -5.54
N GLY A 239 30.87 5.62 -5.50
CA GLY A 239 30.42 6.65 -4.58
C GLY A 239 30.24 6.24 -3.12
N ARG A 240 29.24 6.77 -2.45
CA ARG A 240 29.00 6.55 -1.00
C ARG A 240 28.81 5.07 -0.66
N LEU A 241 29.34 4.63 0.50
CA LEU A 241 29.15 3.26 0.99
C LEU A 241 27.71 3.06 1.42
N CYS A 242 27.05 2.04 0.89
CA CYS A 242 25.72 1.61 1.25
C CYS A 242 25.76 0.56 2.37
N TYR A 243 24.70 0.50 3.18
CA TYR A 243 24.53 -0.54 4.23
C TYR A 243 24.54 -1.97 3.64
N CYS A 244 24.23 -2.14 2.37
CA CYS A 244 24.31 -3.44 1.68
C CYS A 244 25.76 -3.91 1.46
N GLY A 245 26.76 -3.03 1.65
CA GLY A 245 28.16 -3.28 1.43
C GLY A 245 28.68 -2.82 0.05
N GLN A 246 27.81 -2.44 -0.88
CA GLN A 246 28.16 -1.89 -2.17
C GLN A 246 28.38 -0.37 -2.09
N ARG A 247 28.93 0.23 -3.16
CA ARG A 247 29.12 1.68 -3.25
C ARG A 247 28.28 2.30 -4.35
N GLY A 248 27.74 3.50 -4.06
CA GLY A 248 27.06 4.32 -5.04
C GLY A 248 25.58 3.99 -5.22
N CYS A 249 24.99 3.22 -4.32
CA CYS A 249 23.56 2.86 -4.36
C CYS A 249 22.66 4.10 -4.22
N VAL A 250 21.55 4.12 -4.92
CA VAL A 250 20.46 5.12 -4.84
C VAL A 250 20.12 5.48 -3.40
N ASP A 251 20.01 4.49 -2.52
CA ASP A 251 19.66 4.64 -1.10
C ASP A 251 20.54 5.69 -0.39
N THR A 252 21.82 5.76 -0.73
CA THR A 252 22.77 6.67 -0.08
C THR A 252 22.65 8.13 -0.57
N TYR A 253 21.81 8.38 -1.57
CA TYR A 253 21.65 9.73 -2.18
C TYR A 253 20.24 10.29 -2.04
N ILE A 254 19.21 9.44 -2.00
CA ILE A 254 17.81 9.90 -1.97
C ILE A 254 16.96 9.28 -0.86
N SER A 255 17.55 8.60 0.13
CA SER A 255 16.80 8.20 1.33
C SER A 255 16.41 9.42 2.18
N ALA A 256 15.35 9.28 2.97
CA ALA A 256 14.90 10.33 3.87
C ALA A 256 15.97 10.74 4.90
N THR A 257 16.86 9.80 5.27
CA THR A 257 17.97 10.07 6.19
C THR A 257 18.97 11.07 5.63
N VAL A 258 19.19 11.08 4.31
CA VAL A 258 20.07 12.08 3.66
C VAL A 258 19.63 13.51 3.95
N LEU A 259 18.33 13.74 4.05
CA LEU A 259 17.75 15.06 4.35
C LEU A 259 17.62 15.29 5.86
N SER A 260 17.10 14.29 6.59
CA SER A 260 16.84 14.46 8.02
C SER A 260 18.13 14.61 8.86
N ASP A 261 19.25 14.02 8.43
CA ASP A 261 20.52 14.15 9.13
C ASP A 261 21.07 15.60 9.11
N LEU A 262 20.62 16.42 8.17
CA LEU A 262 20.91 17.85 8.12
C LEU A 262 20.18 18.67 9.21
N THR A 263 19.21 18.05 9.88
CA THR A 263 18.37 18.64 10.93
C THR A 263 18.17 17.68 12.10
N ASP A 264 19.26 17.09 12.59
CA ASP A 264 19.31 16.22 13.76
C ASP A 264 18.31 15.03 13.72
N GLY A 265 18.13 14.44 12.54
CA GLY A 265 17.22 13.32 12.31
C GLY A 265 15.74 13.71 12.16
N ASN A 266 15.43 15.01 12.01
CA ASN A 266 14.06 15.51 11.94
C ASN A 266 13.70 15.98 10.53
N LEU A 267 13.07 15.12 9.74
CA LEU A 267 12.65 15.40 8.37
C LEU A 267 11.64 16.57 8.27
N GLU A 268 10.73 16.70 9.24
CA GLU A 268 9.77 17.80 9.27
C GLU A 268 10.47 19.16 9.47
N ALA A 269 11.48 19.19 10.34
CA ALA A 269 12.32 20.36 10.53
C ALA A 269 13.05 20.72 9.23
N PHE A 270 13.62 19.73 8.51
CA PHE A 270 14.25 19.96 7.21
C PHE A 270 13.31 20.69 6.24
N PHE A 271 12.10 20.16 6.02
CA PHE A 271 11.15 20.77 5.09
C PHE A 271 10.60 22.12 5.57
N ARG A 272 10.55 22.37 6.88
CA ARG A 272 10.19 23.67 7.45
C ARG A 272 11.26 24.71 7.14
N GLU A 273 12.53 24.43 7.43
CA GLU A 273 13.65 25.34 7.18
C GLU A 273 13.92 25.52 5.67
N LEU A 274 13.74 24.48 4.87
CA LEU A 274 13.80 24.58 3.41
C LEU A 274 12.79 25.61 2.87
N ARG A 275 11.54 25.59 3.38
CA ARG A 275 10.51 26.59 3.01
C ARG A 275 10.85 28.00 3.49
N ASN A 276 11.62 28.13 4.57
CA ASN A 276 12.11 29.41 5.06
C ASN A 276 13.28 29.96 4.21
N GLY A 277 13.78 29.16 3.26
CA GLY A 277 14.82 29.59 2.31
C GLY A 277 16.24 29.47 2.87
N ASP A 278 16.52 28.56 3.80
CA ASP A 278 17.90 28.30 4.26
C ASP A 278 18.78 27.92 3.06
N PRO A 279 19.81 28.71 2.74
CA PRO A 279 20.59 28.52 1.51
C PRO A 279 21.31 27.18 1.42
N LYS A 280 21.78 26.65 2.55
CA LYS A 280 22.43 25.33 2.62
C LYS A 280 21.43 24.20 2.33
N LEU A 281 20.26 24.26 2.94
CA LEU A 281 19.23 23.23 2.74
C LEU A 281 18.65 23.31 1.32
N VAL A 282 18.57 24.51 0.71
CA VAL A 282 18.17 24.68 -0.70
C VAL A 282 19.20 24.02 -1.64
N GLU A 283 20.50 24.18 -1.40
CA GLU A 283 21.56 23.54 -2.20
C GLU A 283 21.49 21.99 -2.08
N GLU A 284 21.38 21.48 -0.87
CA GLU A 284 21.27 20.03 -0.63
C GLU A 284 19.98 19.44 -1.22
N TRP A 285 18.86 20.17 -1.14
CA TRP A 285 17.60 19.78 -1.77
C TRP A 285 17.70 19.72 -3.30
N ASN A 286 18.37 20.69 -3.93
CA ASN A 286 18.62 20.67 -5.37
C ASN A 286 19.44 19.44 -5.77
N THR A 287 20.49 19.13 -5.03
CA THR A 287 21.33 17.94 -5.24
C THR A 287 20.51 16.64 -5.08
N TYR A 288 19.64 16.60 -4.06
CA TYR A 288 18.72 15.50 -3.85
C TYR A 288 17.76 15.31 -5.04
N LEU A 289 17.16 16.40 -5.53
CA LEU A 289 16.26 16.38 -6.70
C LEU A 289 16.97 15.91 -7.98
N ASP A 290 18.23 16.28 -8.20
CA ASP A 290 19.01 15.82 -9.35
C ASP A 290 19.25 14.29 -9.28
N HIS A 291 19.59 13.75 -8.12
CA HIS A 291 19.73 12.31 -7.92
C HIS A 291 18.39 11.58 -8.06
N LEU A 292 17.30 12.16 -7.53
CA LEU A 292 15.96 11.61 -7.67
C LEU A 292 15.51 11.59 -9.13
N ALA A 293 15.77 12.68 -9.88
CA ALA A 293 15.47 12.77 -11.31
C ALA A 293 16.21 11.70 -12.12
N ALA A 294 17.49 11.47 -11.84
CA ALA A 294 18.27 10.41 -12.49
C ALA A 294 17.73 9.02 -12.18
N THR A 295 17.33 8.77 -10.91
CA THR A 295 16.72 7.51 -10.50
C THR A 295 15.38 7.28 -11.21
N VAL A 296 14.51 8.29 -11.21
CA VAL A 296 13.21 8.26 -11.90
C VAL A 296 13.37 7.98 -13.39
N ASN A 297 14.30 8.71 -14.07
CA ASN A 297 14.57 8.48 -15.48
C ASN A 297 15.06 7.05 -15.75
N THR A 298 15.94 6.50 -14.91
CA THR A 298 16.41 5.12 -15.03
C THR A 298 15.26 4.12 -14.95
N ILE A 299 14.36 4.29 -13.97
CA ILE A 299 13.19 3.42 -13.79
C ILE A 299 12.24 3.56 -14.99
N HIS A 300 11.99 4.79 -15.44
CA HIS A 300 11.06 5.06 -16.55
C HIS A 300 11.56 4.49 -17.88
N VAL A 301 12.85 4.63 -18.19
CA VAL A 301 13.46 4.04 -19.40
C VAL A 301 13.33 2.51 -19.42
N LEU A 302 13.36 1.85 -18.26
CA LEU A 302 13.25 0.38 -18.17
C LEU A 302 11.81 -0.12 -18.22
N LEU A 303 10.84 0.63 -17.64
CA LEU A 303 9.50 0.13 -17.38
C LEU A 303 8.40 0.84 -18.16
N ASP A 304 8.64 2.05 -18.66
CA ASP A 304 7.67 2.87 -19.39
C ASP A 304 6.27 2.88 -18.74
N CYS A 305 6.21 3.28 -17.47
CA CYS A 305 4.99 3.26 -16.68
C CYS A 305 4.89 4.49 -15.75
N ASN A 306 3.73 4.66 -15.12
CA ASN A 306 3.60 5.67 -14.06
C ASN A 306 4.57 5.37 -12.91
N ILE A 307 5.16 6.43 -12.33
CA ILE A 307 6.01 6.35 -11.15
C ILE A 307 5.34 7.13 -10.02
N VAL A 308 4.96 6.43 -8.95
CA VAL A 308 4.33 7.01 -7.77
C VAL A 308 5.39 7.25 -6.72
N LEU A 309 5.54 8.50 -6.29
CA LEU A 309 6.47 8.89 -5.23
C LEU A 309 5.79 8.81 -3.86
N GLY A 310 6.19 7.84 -3.07
CA GLY A 310 5.64 7.61 -1.73
C GLY A 310 6.70 7.65 -0.63
N GLY A 311 6.37 7.14 0.55
CA GLY A 311 7.23 7.17 1.72
C GLY A 311 7.28 8.55 2.39
N TYR A 312 8.22 8.72 3.33
CA TYR A 312 8.28 9.93 4.17
C TYR A 312 8.56 11.21 3.38
N VAL A 313 9.45 11.17 2.39
CA VAL A 313 9.74 12.34 1.54
C VAL A 313 8.60 12.55 0.55
N GLY A 314 7.96 11.48 0.05
CA GLY A 314 6.81 11.55 -0.86
C GLY A 314 5.67 12.42 -0.32
N GLU A 315 5.46 12.43 1.00
CA GLU A 315 4.47 13.28 1.66
C GLU A 315 4.71 14.79 1.43
N TYR A 316 5.97 15.21 1.24
CA TYR A 316 6.36 16.61 1.07
C TYR A 316 6.57 16.99 -0.40
N MET A 317 6.50 16.06 -1.35
CA MET A 317 6.84 16.32 -2.75
C MET A 317 5.87 17.26 -3.50
N GLY A 318 4.64 17.47 -2.97
CA GLY A 318 3.62 18.27 -3.65
C GLY A 318 4.13 19.62 -4.20
N PRO A 319 4.75 20.49 -3.40
CA PRO A 319 5.29 21.77 -3.87
C PRO A 319 6.48 21.68 -4.83
N TYR A 320 7.10 20.52 -4.96
CA TYR A 320 8.35 20.32 -5.68
C TYR A 320 8.22 19.41 -6.90
N ILE A 321 7.01 18.90 -7.17
CA ILE A 321 6.79 17.94 -8.25
C ILE A 321 7.10 18.54 -9.63
N ASP A 322 6.72 19.79 -9.87
CA ASP A 322 6.95 20.46 -11.14
C ASP A 322 8.45 20.66 -11.40
N ASP A 323 9.25 21.03 -10.39
CA ASP A 323 10.71 21.14 -10.52
C ASP A 323 11.34 19.77 -10.81
N LEU A 324 10.89 18.72 -10.13
CA LEU A 324 11.35 17.36 -10.41
C LEU A 324 11.00 16.93 -11.84
N GLN A 325 9.78 17.23 -12.31
CA GLN A 325 9.36 16.93 -13.69
C GLN A 325 10.27 17.61 -14.72
N VAL A 326 10.59 18.88 -14.53
CA VAL A 326 11.52 19.61 -15.41
C VAL A 326 12.90 18.96 -15.42
N ARG A 327 13.41 18.49 -14.28
CA ARG A 327 14.71 17.79 -14.20
C ARG A 327 14.67 16.44 -14.91
N VAL A 328 13.59 15.68 -14.75
CA VAL A 328 13.41 14.40 -15.42
C VAL A 328 13.35 14.56 -16.94
N VAL A 329 12.59 15.54 -17.44
CA VAL A 329 12.50 15.84 -18.88
C VAL A 329 13.86 16.18 -19.48
N LYS A 330 14.70 16.93 -18.77
CA LYS A 330 16.07 17.25 -19.21
C LYS A 330 16.95 16.01 -19.39
N LEU A 331 16.69 14.94 -18.64
CA LEU A 331 17.43 13.68 -18.72
C LEU A 331 16.80 12.70 -19.71
N SER A 332 15.52 12.88 -20.04
CA SER A 332 14.79 11.96 -20.91
C SER A 332 15.16 12.17 -22.38
N THR A 333 15.28 11.04 -23.10
CA THR A 333 15.49 11.07 -24.57
C THR A 333 14.14 11.01 -25.33
N PHE A 334 13.08 10.54 -24.69
CA PHE A 334 11.83 10.19 -25.38
C PHE A 334 10.61 10.98 -24.91
N CYS A 335 10.69 11.69 -23.77
CA CYS A 335 9.53 12.33 -23.17
C CYS A 335 9.65 13.85 -23.20
N ASP A 336 8.65 14.53 -23.72
CA ASP A 336 8.50 15.99 -23.71
C ASP A 336 7.87 16.51 -22.41
N ASN A 337 7.31 15.63 -21.61
CA ASN A 337 6.74 15.90 -20.29
C ASN A 337 7.00 14.72 -19.35
N ALA A 338 6.77 14.91 -18.06
CA ALA A 338 6.89 13.88 -17.05
C ALA A 338 5.57 13.64 -16.29
N ASP A 339 4.45 13.67 -17.00
CA ASP A 339 3.10 13.43 -16.45
C ASP A 339 2.92 12.03 -15.86
N PHE A 340 3.83 11.11 -16.16
CA PHE A 340 3.89 9.78 -15.54
C PHE A 340 4.33 9.82 -14.07
N LEU A 341 4.93 10.93 -13.61
CA LEU A 341 5.21 11.14 -12.17
C LEU A 341 3.93 11.47 -11.44
N LYS A 342 3.64 10.71 -10.37
CA LYS A 342 2.46 10.87 -9.54
C LYS A 342 2.85 10.96 -8.08
N LEU A 343 2.07 11.72 -7.32
CA LEU A 343 2.18 11.74 -5.86
C LEU A 343 1.37 10.59 -5.27
N CYS A 344 1.83 10.06 -4.15
CA CYS A 344 1.10 9.05 -3.40
C CYS A 344 -0.20 9.58 -2.79
N SER A 345 -1.21 8.74 -2.75
CA SER A 345 -2.49 9.01 -2.09
C SER A 345 -2.42 8.71 -0.60
N TYR A 346 -1.70 7.65 -0.23
CA TYR A 346 -1.47 7.23 1.14
C TYR A 346 -0.14 7.78 1.66
N LYS A 347 -0.09 8.06 2.96
CA LYS A 347 1.08 8.67 3.62
C LYS A 347 1.69 7.71 4.65
N LYS A 348 1.67 8.11 5.93
CA LYS A 348 2.23 7.32 7.05
C LYS A 348 1.54 5.97 7.26
N GLU A 349 0.32 5.84 6.79
CA GLU A 349 -0.50 4.64 6.88
C GLU A 349 -0.37 3.69 5.68
N ALA A 350 0.34 4.08 4.62
CA ALA A 350 0.40 3.36 3.34
C ALA A 350 0.71 1.86 3.50
N ILE A 351 1.73 1.53 4.28
CA ILE A 351 2.18 0.15 4.49
C ILE A 351 1.12 -0.66 5.24
N ALA A 352 0.62 -0.11 6.34
CA ALA A 352 -0.43 -0.75 7.13
C ALA A 352 -1.72 -0.92 6.30
N ALA A 353 -2.12 0.11 5.57
CA ALA A 353 -3.30 0.05 4.70
C ALA A 353 -3.15 -1.04 3.63
N GLY A 354 -2.03 -1.06 2.92
CA GLY A 354 -1.80 -2.06 1.87
C GLY A 354 -1.72 -3.49 2.40
N ALA A 355 -1.10 -3.70 3.54
CA ALA A 355 -1.07 -5.00 4.19
C ALA A 355 -2.48 -5.49 4.59
N ALA A 356 -3.35 -4.59 5.09
CA ALA A 356 -4.76 -4.88 5.36
C ALA A 356 -5.55 -5.18 4.08
N MET A 357 -5.38 -4.38 3.03
CA MET A 357 -6.07 -4.54 1.73
C MET A 357 -5.83 -5.90 1.09
N ARG A 358 -4.68 -6.54 1.34
CA ARG A 358 -4.43 -7.91 0.86
C ARG A 358 -5.42 -8.91 1.42
N PHE A 359 -5.83 -8.78 2.69
CA PHE A 359 -6.88 -9.62 3.28
C PHE A 359 -8.25 -9.32 2.68
N ILE A 360 -8.52 -8.05 2.35
CA ILE A 360 -9.76 -7.67 1.68
C ILE A 360 -9.80 -8.29 0.28
N ALA A 361 -8.70 -8.21 -0.49
CA ALA A 361 -8.59 -8.83 -1.80
C ALA A 361 -8.82 -10.34 -1.75
N ASP A 362 -8.08 -11.04 -0.87
CA ASP A 362 -8.24 -12.49 -0.68
C ASP A 362 -9.70 -12.86 -0.32
N PHE A 363 -10.36 -12.03 0.50
CA PHE A 363 -11.78 -12.25 0.87
C PHE A 363 -12.70 -12.00 -0.33
N THR A 364 -12.59 -10.89 -1.03
CA THR A 364 -13.47 -10.53 -2.16
C THR A 364 -13.37 -11.52 -3.31
N ASP A 365 -12.16 -12.07 -3.56
CA ASP A 365 -11.94 -13.11 -4.55
C ASP A 365 -12.53 -14.48 -4.11
N SER A 366 -12.72 -14.68 -2.80
CA SER A 366 -13.27 -15.93 -2.24
C SER A 366 -14.80 -15.93 -2.13
N VAL A 367 -15.43 -14.76 -2.18
CA VAL A 367 -16.90 -14.59 -2.12
C VAL A 367 -17.55 -15.17 -3.37
#